data_095bc41c2215ead31e267c4cbdb72401
#
_entry.id   095bc41c2215ead31e267c4cbdb72401
#
_cell.length_a   1.000
_cell.length_b   1.000
_cell.length_c   1.000
_cell.angle_alpha   90.00
_cell.angle_beta   90.00
_cell.angle_gamma   90.00
#
_symmetry.space_group_name_H-M   'P 1'
#
loop_
_entity.id
_entity.type
_entity.pdbx_description
1 polymer ?
#
loop_
_entity_poly.entity_id
_entity_poly.type
_entity_poly.pdbx_seq_one_letter_code
_entity_poly.pdbx_strand_id
1 'polypeptide(L)'
;MVQLARQHRLFLHAHSDIEAVERLFKQWPEARILWAHSGFDRPEKVRDMLRKYKNLWCDLAFRTDHARGGKVDPDWRAAFLEFPDRFMVGTDSFTPERWHYIGEHANWSRQWLADLPREVAERIAWKNGDTIFGGLQSH
;
A
#
# COMPACT_ATOMS: atom_id res chain seq x y z
N MET A 1 22.45 -0.28 2.34
CA MET A 1 21.18 -0.67 1.71
C MET A 1 20.67 0.41 0.76
N VAL A 2 20.39 1.67 1.18
CA VAL A 2 19.87 2.74 0.29
C VAL A 2 20.75 3.02 -0.92
N GLN A 3 22.07 3.07 -0.77
CA GLN A 3 23.01 3.27 -1.89
C GLN A 3 22.90 2.17 -2.95
N LEU A 4 22.83 0.89 -2.55
CA LEU A 4 22.65 -0.23 -3.47
C LEU A 4 21.30 -0.18 -4.16
N ALA A 5 20.23 0.12 -3.42
CA ALA A 5 18.90 0.29 -4.00
C ALA A 5 18.89 1.40 -5.06
N ARG A 6 19.54 2.54 -4.78
CA ARG A 6 19.69 3.63 -5.73
C ARG A 6 20.50 3.23 -6.96
N GLN A 7 21.65 2.57 -6.75
CA GLN A 7 22.52 2.10 -7.83
C GLN A 7 21.79 1.17 -8.81
N HIS A 8 20.96 0.27 -8.28
CA HIS A 8 20.20 -0.72 -9.04
C HIS A 8 18.76 -0.32 -9.34
N ARG A 9 18.36 0.92 -9.03
CA ARG A 9 16.99 1.44 -9.24
C ARG A 9 15.90 0.56 -8.61
N LEU A 10 16.20 -0.05 -7.48
CA LEU A 10 15.29 -0.96 -6.79
C LEU A 10 14.13 -0.21 -6.13
N PHE A 11 13.01 -0.88 -6.00
CA PHE A 11 11.90 -0.47 -5.16
C PHE A 11 12.23 -0.81 -3.70
N LEU A 12 11.94 0.09 -2.78
CA LEU A 12 12.10 -0.17 -1.35
C LEU A 12 10.76 -0.57 -0.76
N HIS A 13 10.70 -1.74 -0.11
CA HIS A 13 9.56 -2.12 0.71
C HIS A 13 9.89 -1.80 2.17
N ALA A 14 9.30 -0.73 2.71
CA ALA A 14 9.63 -0.21 4.02
C ALA A 14 8.59 -0.65 5.06
N HIS A 15 8.97 -1.58 5.91
CA HIS A 15 8.22 -1.96 7.11
C HIS A 15 8.71 -1.11 8.30
N SER A 16 8.16 0.11 8.43
CA SER A 16 8.68 1.10 9.37
C SER A 16 7.68 2.24 9.64
N ASP A 17 7.99 3.06 10.63
CA ASP A 17 7.25 4.26 10.98
C ASP A 17 7.50 5.44 10.01
N ILE A 18 6.74 6.52 10.20
CA ILE A 18 6.83 7.75 9.39
C ILE A 18 8.26 8.31 9.39
N GLU A 19 8.90 8.40 10.56
CA GLU A 19 10.23 8.99 10.67
C GLU A 19 11.28 8.21 9.88
N ALA A 20 11.19 6.88 9.88
CA ALA A 20 12.10 6.04 9.11
C ALA A 20 11.86 6.20 7.60
N VAL A 21 10.59 6.27 7.14
CA VAL A 21 10.28 6.56 5.73
C VAL A 21 10.80 7.95 5.33
N GLU A 22 10.62 8.95 6.17
CA GLU A 22 11.16 10.29 5.92
C GLU A 22 12.69 10.31 5.84
N ARG A 23 13.38 9.54 6.69
CA ARG A 23 14.85 9.38 6.60
C ARG A 23 15.28 8.72 5.29
N LEU A 24 14.50 7.77 4.75
CA LEU A 24 14.79 7.17 3.44
C LEU A 24 14.68 8.22 2.32
N PHE A 25 13.60 8.99 2.28
CA PHE A 25 13.45 10.07 1.30
C PHE A 25 14.48 11.18 1.45
N LYS A 26 14.91 11.48 2.68
CA LYS A 26 16.01 12.45 2.93
C LYS A 26 17.35 11.97 2.32
N GLN A 27 17.62 10.66 2.36
CA GLN A 27 18.82 10.06 1.76
C GLN A 27 18.70 9.88 0.24
N TRP A 28 17.51 9.62 -0.24
CA TRP A 28 17.22 9.40 -1.66
C TRP A 28 15.83 9.96 -2.03
N PRO A 29 15.75 11.26 -2.41
CA PRO A 29 14.47 11.94 -2.70
C PRO A 29 13.62 11.28 -3.79
N GLU A 30 14.27 10.63 -4.77
CA GLU A 30 13.61 9.95 -5.89
C GLU A 30 13.31 8.47 -5.60
N ALA A 31 13.54 8.01 -4.36
CA ALA A 31 13.25 6.64 -3.97
C ALA A 31 11.79 6.27 -4.29
N ARG A 32 11.59 5.08 -4.81
CA ARG A 32 10.25 4.48 -4.94
C ARG A 32 10.04 3.58 -3.73
N ILE A 33 9.06 3.92 -2.90
CA ILE A 33 8.84 3.24 -1.63
C ILE A 33 7.42 2.69 -1.57
N LEU A 34 7.29 1.39 -1.30
CA LEU A 34 6.06 0.78 -0.82
C LEU A 34 6.13 0.73 0.72
N TRP A 35 5.22 1.45 1.37
CA TRP A 35 5.13 1.51 2.82
C TRP A 35 4.24 0.40 3.33
N ALA A 36 4.87 -0.61 3.93
CA ALA A 36 4.17 -1.78 4.45
C ALA A 36 3.13 -1.38 5.51
N HIS A 37 1.93 -1.95 5.40
CA HIS A 37 0.80 -1.73 6.30
C HIS A 37 0.42 -0.25 6.45
N SER A 38 0.81 0.62 5.52
CA SER A 38 0.69 2.08 5.66
C SER A 38 1.24 2.57 7.01
N GLY A 39 2.32 1.94 7.50
CA GLY A 39 2.98 2.21 8.77
C GLY A 39 2.13 1.93 10.03
N PHE A 40 0.98 1.28 9.91
CA PHE A 40 -0.06 1.20 10.96
C PHE A 40 -0.50 2.56 11.50
N ASP A 41 -0.28 3.62 10.72
CA ASP A 41 -0.67 4.97 11.08
C ASP A 41 -2.16 5.26 10.78
N ARG A 42 -2.66 6.38 11.33
CA ARG A 42 -4.01 6.85 11.07
C ARG A 42 -4.13 7.40 9.65
N PRO A 43 -5.32 7.33 9.02
CA PRO A 43 -5.52 7.75 7.63
C PRO A 43 -5.10 9.20 7.35
N GLU A 44 -5.25 10.13 8.30
CA GLU A 44 -4.81 11.52 8.13
C GLU A 44 -3.30 11.61 7.96
N LYS A 45 -2.54 10.87 8.78
CA LYS A 45 -1.07 10.83 8.69
C LYS A 45 -0.59 10.19 7.39
N VAL A 46 -1.27 9.11 6.99
CA VAL A 46 -0.99 8.45 5.71
C VAL A 46 -1.23 9.42 4.54
N ARG A 47 -2.35 10.16 4.54
CA ARG A 47 -2.63 11.18 3.52
C ARG A 47 -1.58 12.28 3.48
N ASP A 48 -1.13 12.78 4.64
CA ASP A 48 -0.07 13.79 4.72
C ASP A 48 1.24 13.28 4.11
N MET A 49 1.60 12.03 4.37
CA MET A 49 2.77 11.39 3.76
C MET A 49 2.63 11.25 2.24
N LEU A 50 1.46 10.84 1.76
CA LEU A 50 1.19 10.70 0.32
C LEU A 50 1.18 12.05 -0.42
N ARG A 51 0.70 13.13 0.22
CA ARG A 51 0.80 14.51 -0.31
C ARG A 51 2.24 14.97 -0.43
N LYS A 52 3.05 14.65 0.59
CA LYS A 52 4.45 15.06 0.69
C LYS A 52 5.35 14.30 -0.29
N TYR A 53 5.11 13.00 -0.47
CA TYR A 53 6.00 12.12 -1.24
C TYR A 53 5.28 11.46 -2.43
N LYS A 54 5.57 11.94 -3.63
CA LYS A 54 4.92 11.45 -4.88
C LYS A 54 5.27 9.99 -5.22
N ASN A 55 6.42 9.51 -4.76
CA ASN A 55 6.92 8.16 -5.01
C ASN A 55 6.73 7.24 -3.79
N LEU A 56 5.69 7.52 -2.99
CA LEU A 56 5.27 6.68 -1.87
C LEU A 56 3.96 5.98 -2.24
N TRP A 57 3.92 4.68 -2.04
CA TRP A 57 2.72 3.83 -2.12
C TRP A 57 2.53 3.13 -0.78
N CYS A 58 1.33 2.66 -0.53
CA CYS A 58 0.92 2.04 0.72
C CYS A 58 0.27 0.69 0.45
N ASP A 59 0.67 -0.36 1.16
CA ASP A 59 -0.16 -1.55 1.20
C ASP A 59 -1.08 -1.55 2.43
N LEU A 60 -2.14 -2.33 2.33
CA LEU A 60 -3.16 -2.51 3.36
C LEU A 60 -3.06 -3.90 4.02
N ALA A 61 -1.94 -4.57 3.83
CA ALA A 61 -1.70 -5.87 4.44
C ALA A 61 -1.79 -5.77 5.97
N PHE A 62 -2.30 -6.84 6.59
CA PHE A 62 -2.42 -6.94 8.03
C PHE A 62 -3.27 -5.85 8.73
N ARG A 63 -3.94 -4.98 7.97
CA ARG A 63 -4.82 -3.94 8.51
C ARG A 63 -6.27 -4.38 8.46
N THR A 64 -7.02 -4.09 9.50
CA THR A 64 -8.47 -4.34 9.58
C THR A 64 -9.27 -3.09 9.94
N ASP A 65 -8.58 -2.00 10.25
CA ASP A 65 -9.18 -0.73 10.70
C ASP A 65 -9.79 0.09 9.54
N HIS A 66 -9.39 -0.20 8.29
CA HIS A 66 -9.90 0.53 7.11
C HIS A 66 -11.29 0.09 6.65
N ALA A 67 -11.80 -1.05 7.15
CA ALA A 67 -13.15 -1.50 6.84
C ALA A 67 -13.74 -2.41 7.92
N ARG A 68 -15.04 -2.30 8.13
CA ARG A 68 -15.80 -3.16 9.05
C ARG A 68 -17.10 -3.59 8.41
N GLY A 69 -17.41 -4.89 8.45
CA GLY A 69 -18.66 -5.43 7.90
C GLY A 69 -18.88 -5.08 6.43
N GLY A 70 -17.82 -5.05 5.63
CA GLY A 70 -17.88 -4.73 4.21
C GLY A 70 -18.02 -3.22 3.91
N LYS A 71 -17.97 -2.36 4.92
CA LYS A 71 -18.03 -0.90 4.78
C LYS A 71 -16.67 -0.29 5.07
N VAL A 72 -16.24 0.58 4.18
CA VAL A 72 -14.98 1.33 4.35
C VAL A 72 -15.18 2.43 5.38
N ASP A 73 -14.24 2.55 6.31
CA ASP A 73 -14.20 3.63 7.27
C ASP A 73 -14.18 5.00 6.56
N PRO A 74 -14.92 6.02 7.02
CA PRO A 74 -15.03 7.31 6.32
C PRO A 74 -13.70 8.02 6.07
N ASP A 75 -12.76 7.98 7.02
CA ASP A 75 -11.47 8.65 6.91
C ASP A 75 -10.55 7.89 5.94
N TRP A 76 -10.58 6.56 5.96
CA TRP A 76 -9.92 5.72 4.96
C TRP A 76 -10.55 5.89 3.58
N ARG A 77 -11.89 6.00 3.50
CA ARG A 77 -12.56 6.28 2.23
C ARG A 77 -12.07 7.59 1.61
N ALA A 78 -11.93 8.65 2.44
CA ALA A 78 -11.37 9.92 1.99
C ALA A 78 -9.93 9.76 1.47
N ALA A 79 -9.09 8.94 2.12
CA ALA A 79 -7.75 8.64 1.66
C ALA A 79 -7.73 7.90 0.32
N PHE A 80 -8.57 6.87 0.15
CA PHE A 80 -8.66 6.10 -1.09
C PHE A 80 -9.19 6.92 -2.28
N LEU A 81 -10.12 7.83 -2.03
CA LEU A 81 -10.65 8.73 -3.07
C LEU A 81 -9.66 9.84 -3.46
N GLU A 82 -8.88 10.34 -2.51
CA GLU A 82 -7.84 11.35 -2.77
C GLU A 82 -6.63 10.76 -3.51
N PHE A 83 -6.26 9.50 -3.19
CA PHE A 83 -5.07 8.83 -3.72
C PHE A 83 -5.40 7.45 -4.30
N PRO A 84 -6.27 7.33 -5.32
CA PRO A 84 -6.72 6.05 -5.84
C PRO A 84 -5.61 5.19 -6.47
N ASP A 85 -4.49 5.80 -6.84
CA ASP A 85 -3.32 5.19 -7.45
C ASP A 85 -2.19 4.84 -6.48
N ARG A 86 -2.42 5.00 -5.16
CA ARG A 86 -1.35 4.88 -4.17
C ARG A 86 -1.54 3.77 -3.14
N PHE A 87 -2.68 3.09 -3.16
CA PHE A 87 -2.97 1.99 -2.24
C PHE A 87 -3.01 0.66 -2.96
N MET A 88 -2.66 -0.41 -2.26
CA MET A 88 -2.72 -1.79 -2.75
C MET A 88 -3.22 -2.73 -1.67
N VAL A 89 -4.03 -3.70 -2.06
CA VAL A 89 -4.34 -4.85 -1.19
C VAL A 89 -3.08 -5.68 -0.99
N GLY A 90 -2.84 -6.10 0.23
CA GLY A 90 -1.76 -7.02 0.59
C GLY A 90 -2.25 -8.04 1.61
N THR A 91 -1.62 -9.21 1.68
CA THR A 91 -2.01 -10.30 2.59
C THR A 91 -1.03 -10.54 3.72
N ASP A 92 0.22 -10.08 3.55
CA ASP A 92 1.32 -10.36 4.48
C ASP A 92 1.49 -11.87 4.79
N SER A 93 1.38 -12.69 3.74
CA SER A 93 1.47 -14.16 3.83
C SER A 93 2.93 -14.62 3.75
N PHE A 94 3.74 -14.22 4.73
CA PHE A 94 5.19 -14.40 4.74
C PHE A 94 5.64 -15.80 5.19
N THR A 95 4.75 -16.61 5.78
CA THR A 95 5.03 -18.01 6.18
C THR A 95 3.93 -18.95 5.71
N PRO A 96 4.24 -20.26 5.53
CA PRO A 96 3.23 -21.25 5.13
C PRO A 96 2.04 -21.35 6.08
N GLU A 97 2.26 -21.12 7.37
CA GLU A 97 1.21 -21.17 8.41
C GLU A 97 0.13 -20.09 8.18
N ARG A 98 0.44 -19.04 7.42
CA ARG A 98 -0.50 -17.96 7.09
C ARG A 98 -1.20 -18.14 5.75
N TRP A 99 -0.84 -19.13 4.95
CA TRP A 99 -1.42 -19.29 3.61
C TRP A 99 -2.91 -19.64 3.63
N HIS A 100 -3.39 -20.30 4.69
CA HIS A 100 -4.82 -20.55 4.86
C HIS A 100 -5.65 -19.27 4.95
N TYR A 101 -5.06 -18.18 5.42
CA TYR A 101 -5.71 -16.89 5.59
C TYR A 101 -5.97 -16.17 4.24
N ILE A 102 -5.24 -16.52 3.17
CA ILE A 102 -5.32 -15.82 1.87
C ILE A 102 -6.75 -15.80 1.31
N GLY A 103 -7.45 -16.95 1.40
CA GLY A 103 -8.83 -17.07 0.90
C GLY A 103 -9.82 -16.20 1.67
N GLU A 104 -9.75 -16.20 2.99
CA GLU A 104 -10.60 -15.37 3.86
C GLU A 104 -10.32 -13.88 3.65
N HIS A 105 -9.04 -13.51 3.61
CA HIS A 105 -8.62 -12.14 3.35
C HIS A 105 -9.09 -11.65 1.97
N ALA A 106 -8.99 -12.48 0.93
CA ALA A 106 -9.47 -12.14 -0.40
C ALA A 106 -10.98 -11.91 -0.42
N ASN A 107 -11.76 -12.75 0.28
CA ASN A 107 -13.20 -12.58 0.39
C ASN A 107 -13.58 -11.32 1.16
N TRP A 108 -12.92 -11.05 2.27
CA TRP A 108 -13.11 -9.82 3.03
C TRP A 108 -12.72 -8.58 2.20
N SER A 109 -11.61 -8.64 1.46
CA SER A 109 -11.18 -7.55 0.60
C SER A 109 -12.20 -7.25 -0.50
N ARG A 110 -12.79 -8.26 -1.13
CA ARG A 110 -13.86 -8.07 -2.14
C ARG A 110 -15.06 -7.33 -1.55
N GLN A 111 -15.42 -7.63 -0.29
CA GLN A 111 -16.58 -7.00 0.36
C GLN A 111 -16.38 -5.49 0.55
N TRP A 112 -15.27 -5.06 1.11
CA TRP A 112 -15.05 -3.63 1.33
C TRP A 112 -14.68 -2.87 0.03
N LEU A 113 -14.00 -3.52 -0.92
CA LEU A 113 -13.76 -2.92 -2.24
C LEU A 113 -15.05 -2.62 -2.97
N ALA A 114 -16.09 -3.45 -2.82
CA ALA A 114 -17.41 -3.20 -3.41
C ALA A 114 -18.13 -1.97 -2.85
N ASP A 115 -17.72 -1.45 -1.70
CA ASP A 115 -18.25 -0.21 -1.12
C ASP A 115 -17.62 1.06 -1.76
N LEU A 116 -16.53 0.92 -2.52
CA LEU A 116 -15.86 2.02 -3.24
C LEU A 116 -16.39 2.18 -4.68
N PRO A 117 -16.21 3.36 -5.30
CA PRO A 117 -16.39 3.48 -6.73
C PRO A 117 -15.56 2.43 -7.49
N ARG A 118 -16.14 1.81 -8.52
CA ARG A 118 -15.54 0.68 -9.25
C ARG A 118 -14.10 0.96 -9.70
N GLU A 119 -13.85 2.13 -10.25
CA GLU A 119 -12.52 2.48 -10.74
C GLU A 119 -11.47 2.52 -9.59
N VAL A 120 -11.84 3.07 -8.44
CA VAL A 120 -10.99 3.13 -7.25
C VAL A 120 -10.73 1.72 -6.71
N ALA A 121 -11.79 0.91 -6.62
CA ALA A 121 -11.69 -0.49 -6.18
C ALA A 121 -10.75 -1.31 -7.07
N GLU A 122 -10.88 -1.21 -8.40
CA GLU A 122 -10.01 -1.91 -9.35
C GLU A 122 -8.55 -1.46 -9.25
N ARG A 123 -8.29 -0.14 -9.04
CA ARG A 123 -6.94 0.38 -8.82
C ARG A 123 -6.31 -0.23 -7.58
N ILE A 124 -7.00 -0.19 -6.46
CA ILE A 124 -6.49 -0.71 -5.18
C ILE A 124 -6.35 -2.23 -5.22
N ALA A 125 -7.29 -2.93 -5.87
CA ALA A 125 -7.30 -4.39 -5.93
C ALA A 125 -6.11 -4.97 -6.71
N TRP A 126 -5.74 -4.37 -7.85
CA TRP A 126 -4.72 -4.94 -8.74
C TRP A 126 -4.01 -3.95 -9.69
N LYS A 127 -4.69 -2.91 -10.24
CA LYS A 127 -4.11 -2.04 -11.27
C LYS A 127 -2.88 -1.28 -10.79
N ASN A 128 -2.87 -0.82 -9.54
CA ASN A 128 -1.72 -0.12 -8.97
C ASN A 128 -0.51 -1.05 -8.87
N GLY A 129 -0.72 -2.28 -8.39
CA GLY A 129 0.32 -3.29 -8.35
C GLY A 129 0.88 -3.62 -9.74
N ASP A 130 -0.01 -3.83 -10.72
CA ASP A 130 0.38 -4.09 -12.10
C ASP A 130 1.16 -2.91 -12.71
N THR A 131 0.71 -1.68 -12.50
CA THR A 131 1.41 -0.48 -12.97
C THR A 131 2.82 -0.35 -12.39
N ILE A 132 3.00 -0.70 -11.10
CA ILE A 132 4.26 -0.49 -10.39
C ILE A 132 5.23 -1.65 -10.61
N PHE A 133 4.73 -2.89 -10.68
CA PHE A 133 5.53 -4.11 -10.72
C PHE A 133 5.39 -4.92 -12.01
N GLY A 134 4.31 -4.73 -12.78
CA GLY A 134 4.01 -5.53 -13.98
C GLY A 134 5.08 -5.44 -15.09
N GLY A 135 5.75 -4.30 -15.20
CA GLY A 135 6.87 -4.14 -16.13
C GLY A 135 8.15 -4.92 -15.76
N LEU A 136 8.18 -5.59 -14.61
CA LEU A 136 9.31 -6.42 -14.17
C LEU A 136 9.27 -7.85 -14.75
N GLN A 137 8.20 -8.23 -15.47
CA GLN A 137 8.04 -9.57 -16.06
C GLN A 137 8.54 -9.69 -17.50
N SER A 138 9.13 -8.65 -18.06
CA SER A 138 9.59 -8.62 -19.48
C SER A 138 11.11 -8.83 -19.62
N HIS A 139 11.67 -9.77 -18.86
CA HIS A 139 13.08 -10.17 -19.11
C HIS A 139 13.26 -11.67 -19.00
#